data_21cbf38be14210733ecc532d0802e761
#
_entry.id   21cbf38be14210733ecc532d0802e761
#
_cell.length_a   1.000
_cell.length_b   1.000
_cell.length_c   1.000
_cell.angle_alpha   90.00
_cell.angle_beta   90.00
_cell.angle_gamma   90.00
#
_symmetry.space_group_name_H-M   'P 1'
#
loop_
_entity.id
_entity.type
_entity.pdbx_description
1 polymer ?
#
loop_
_entity_poly.entity_id
_entity_poly.type
_entity_poly.pdbx_seq_one_letter_code
_entity_poly.pdbx_strand_id
1 'polypeptide(L)'
;DLHPHAIGERIGQTDYEPLAFGNGYDHNWALDKPEAGTVSLAAEAYEPATGIRMKIYADQPGLQFYAGQGMDGKEVGKRGDRHNFRSGIALETQNFPDAPNHDNFPSSVLRPGETYTQHTVYAFETDEQ
;
A
#
# COMPACT_ATOMS: atom_id res chain seq x y z
N ASP A 1 -5.28 6.52 9.46
CA ASP A 1 -5.27 7.93 9.82
C ASP A 1 -6.43 8.64 9.11
N LEU A 2 -7.12 9.53 9.80
CA LEU A 2 -8.28 10.26 9.24
C LEU A 2 -7.87 11.54 8.52
N HIS A 3 -6.59 11.90 8.57
CA HIS A 3 -6.06 13.10 7.93
C HIS A 3 -4.97 12.72 6.92
N PRO A 4 -5.00 13.31 5.71
CA PRO A 4 -3.95 13.09 4.72
C PRO A 4 -2.61 13.64 5.20
N HIS A 5 -1.53 12.90 4.93
CA HIS A 5 -0.16 13.27 5.21
C HIS A 5 0.67 13.21 3.94
N ALA A 6 1.60 14.13 3.77
CA ALA A 6 2.58 13.98 2.71
C ALA A 6 3.48 12.77 2.98
N ILE A 7 3.76 11.96 1.96
CA ILE A 7 4.62 10.76 2.09
C ILE A 7 5.98 11.15 2.66
N GLY A 8 6.53 12.29 2.25
CA GLY A 8 7.82 12.79 2.73
C GLY A 8 7.85 13.32 4.16
N GLU A 9 6.68 13.54 4.79
CA GLU A 9 6.59 14.20 6.10
C GLU A 9 7.32 13.43 7.22
N ARG A 10 7.19 12.11 7.21
CA ARG A 10 7.71 11.24 8.28
C ARG A 10 8.62 10.11 7.78
N ILE A 11 8.82 9.98 6.49
CA ILE A 11 9.55 8.84 5.88
C ILE A 11 11.00 8.71 6.36
N GLY A 12 11.59 9.78 6.87
CA GLY A 12 12.96 9.81 7.39
C GLY A 12 13.05 9.72 8.93
N GLN A 13 11.98 9.42 9.64
CA GLN A 13 11.98 9.29 11.10
C GLN A 13 12.67 8.00 11.54
N THR A 14 13.95 8.07 11.87
CA THR A 14 14.77 6.92 12.28
C THR A 14 14.65 6.57 13.77
N ASP A 15 13.98 7.37 14.55
CA ASP A 15 13.60 7.09 15.94
C ASP A 15 12.39 6.15 16.05
N TYR A 16 11.67 5.93 14.96
CA TYR A 16 10.65 4.91 14.82
C TYR A 16 11.25 3.65 14.16
N GLU A 17 11.47 2.61 14.97
CA GLU A 17 12.21 1.40 14.58
C GLU A 17 11.76 0.78 13.24
N PRO A 18 10.44 0.61 12.95
CA PRO A 18 10.01 0.06 11.66
C PRO A 18 10.45 0.88 10.44
N LEU A 19 10.43 2.22 10.52
CA LEU A 19 10.93 3.08 9.45
C LEU A 19 12.44 3.01 9.31
N ALA A 20 13.17 2.88 10.44
CA ALA A 20 14.61 2.70 10.43
C ALA A 20 15.01 1.39 9.74
N PHE A 21 14.35 0.27 10.06
CA PHE A 21 14.62 -1.04 9.42
C PHE A 21 14.25 -1.04 7.93
N GLY A 22 13.12 -0.46 7.57
CA GLY A 22 12.66 -0.39 6.18
C GLY A 22 13.40 0.63 5.31
N ASN A 23 14.23 1.49 5.92
CA ASN A 23 14.80 2.67 5.25
C ASN A 23 13.72 3.52 4.54
N GLY A 24 12.56 3.58 5.13
CA GLY A 24 11.35 4.21 4.62
C GLY A 24 10.11 3.35 4.87
N TYR A 25 9.02 3.67 4.19
CA TYR A 25 7.78 2.90 4.31
C TYR A 25 7.89 1.58 3.54
N ASP A 26 7.71 0.49 4.26
CA ASP A 26 7.48 -0.87 3.75
C ASP A 26 6.68 -1.66 4.81
N HIS A 27 5.45 -1.21 5.06
CA HIS A 27 4.66 -1.65 6.20
C HIS A 27 3.27 -2.05 5.77
N ASN A 28 2.73 -3.06 6.44
CA ASN A 28 1.32 -3.40 6.36
C ASN A 28 0.51 -2.51 7.30
N TRP A 29 -0.50 -1.86 6.75
CA TRP A 29 -1.50 -1.09 7.48
C TRP A 29 -2.74 -1.95 7.66
N ALA A 30 -3.17 -2.15 8.90
CA ALA A 30 -4.45 -2.77 9.20
C ALA A 30 -5.57 -1.80 8.83
N LEU A 31 -6.48 -2.23 7.98
CA LEU A 31 -7.55 -1.38 7.48
C LEU A 31 -8.74 -1.38 8.44
N ASP A 32 -9.29 -0.20 8.73
CA ASP A 32 -10.54 -0.04 9.46
C ASP A 32 -11.72 -0.37 8.54
N LYS A 33 -12.03 -1.65 8.41
CA LYS A 33 -13.10 -2.14 7.54
C LYS A 33 -14.46 -2.04 8.22
N PRO A 34 -15.50 -1.52 7.53
CA PRO A 34 -16.86 -1.52 8.07
C PRO A 34 -17.40 -2.93 8.26
N GLU A 35 -17.03 -3.85 7.38
CA GLU A 35 -17.34 -5.27 7.43
C GLU A 35 -16.22 -6.08 6.79
N ALA A 36 -15.77 -7.15 7.45
CA ALA A 36 -14.71 -8.01 6.95
C ALA A 36 -15.10 -8.66 5.61
N GLY A 37 -14.15 -8.70 4.65
CA GLY A 37 -14.35 -9.31 3.35
C GLY A 37 -15.21 -8.50 2.38
N THR A 38 -15.67 -7.31 2.74
CA THR A 38 -16.39 -6.42 1.82
C THR A 38 -15.44 -5.44 1.13
N VAL A 39 -15.73 -5.11 -0.13
CA VAL A 39 -14.98 -4.09 -0.87
C VAL A 39 -15.33 -2.72 -0.31
N SER A 40 -14.34 -2.04 0.28
CA SER A 40 -14.47 -0.70 0.85
C SER A 40 -13.20 0.12 0.58
N LEU A 41 -13.27 1.44 0.75
CA LEU A 41 -12.11 2.32 0.58
C LEU A 41 -10.99 1.90 1.53
N ALA A 42 -9.83 1.60 0.97
CA ALA A 42 -8.62 1.17 1.67
C ALA A 42 -7.59 2.28 1.78
N ALA A 43 -7.39 3.05 0.71
CA ALA A 43 -6.44 4.15 0.68
C ALA A 43 -6.80 5.18 -0.39
N GLU A 44 -6.27 6.38 -0.20
CA GLU A 44 -6.30 7.45 -1.19
C GLU A 44 -4.91 8.08 -1.30
N ALA A 45 -4.45 8.31 -2.52
CA ALA A 45 -3.24 9.06 -2.82
C ALA A 45 -3.59 10.21 -3.76
N TYR A 46 -2.99 11.39 -3.50
CA TYR A 46 -3.20 12.59 -4.28
C TYR A 46 -1.88 13.29 -4.58
N GLU A 47 -1.69 13.66 -5.84
CA GLU A 47 -0.53 14.43 -6.30
C GLU A 47 -0.97 15.84 -6.74
N PRO A 48 -0.68 16.86 -5.93
CA PRO A 48 -1.22 18.20 -6.17
C PRO A 48 -0.64 18.90 -7.41
N ALA A 49 0.55 18.53 -7.87
CA ALA A 49 1.14 19.17 -9.05
C ALA A 49 0.46 18.76 -10.36
N THR A 50 -0.11 17.56 -10.39
CA THR A 50 -0.81 17.00 -11.56
C THR A 50 -2.32 16.95 -11.38
N GLY A 51 -2.80 17.12 -10.14
CA GLY A 51 -4.21 16.92 -9.78
C GLY A 51 -4.68 15.47 -9.80
N ILE A 52 -3.77 14.51 -10.00
CA ILE A 52 -4.14 13.09 -10.06
C ILE A 52 -4.45 12.58 -8.65
N ARG A 53 -5.62 11.96 -8.54
CA ARG A 53 -6.10 11.28 -7.35
C ARG A 53 -6.32 9.80 -7.66
N MET A 54 -5.79 8.92 -6.81
CA MET A 54 -6.00 7.49 -6.88
C MET A 54 -6.70 7.02 -5.61
N LYS A 55 -7.84 6.36 -5.77
CA LYS A 55 -8.56 5.68 -4.69
C LYS A 55 -8.43 4.17 -4.86
N ILE A 56 -8.15 3.48 -3.77
CA ILE A 56 -8.01 2.03 -3.75
C ILE A 56 -9.13 1.46 -2.89
N TYR A 57 -9.91 0.57 -3.48
CA TYR A 57 -10.95 -0.19 -2.78
C TYR A 57 -10.54 -1.66 -2.76
N ALA A 58 -10.75 -2.33 -1.62
CA ALA A 58 -10.37 -3.73 -1.47
C ALA A 58 -11.28 -4.46 -0.49
N ASP A 59 -11.34 -5.79 -0.62
CA ASP A 59 -11.96 -6.71 0.33
C ASP A 59 -10.96 -7.27 1.37
N GLN A 60 -9.67 -6.96 1.21
CA GLN A 60 -8.59 -7.46 2.07
C GLN A 60 -8.49 -6.70 3.40
N PRO A 61 -7.97 -7.34 4.48
CA PRO A 61 -7.86 -6.71 5.80
C PRO A 61 -6.68 -5.73 5.91
N GLY A 62 -5.69 -5.83 5.03
CA GLY A 62 -4.45 -5.05 5.08
C GLY A 62 -4.07 -4.42 3.76
N LEU A 63 -3.20 -3.42 3.88
CA LEU A 63 -2.58 -2.72 2.76
C LEU A 63 -1.10 -2.53 3.05
N GLN A 64 -0.22 -3.13 2.25
CA GLN A 64 1.20 -2.83 2.27
C GLN A 64 1.45 -1.53 1.52
N PHE A 65 2.14 -0.61 2.17
CA PHE A 65 2.65 0.60 1.53
C PHE A 65 4.17 0.56 1.47
N TYR A 66 4.71 0.54 0.24
CA TYR A 66 6.13 0.57 -0.05
C TYR A 66 6.48 1.85 -0.81
N ALA A 67 7.50 2.56 -0.35
CA ALA A 67 7.86 3.88 -0.86
C ALA A 67 9.06 3.88 -1.83
N GLY A 68 9.39 2.74 -2.43
CA GLY A 68 10.37 2.66 -3.51
C GLY A 68 11.83 2.84 -3.10
N GLN A 69 12.17 2.64 -1.82
CA GLN A 69 13.55 2.82 -1.34
C GLN A 69 14.55 1.77 -1.84
N GLY A 70 14.08 0.64 -2.37
CA GLY A 70 14.93 -0.37 -3.02
C GLY A 70 15.31 -0.08 -4.47
N MET A 71 14.72 0.94 -5.08
CA MET A 71 15.04 1.33 -6.45
C MET A 71 16.42 2.03 -6.49
N ASP A 72 17.33 1.56 -7.34
CA ASP A 72 18.74 2.00 -7.36
C ASP A 72 19.16 2.74 -8.66
N GLY A 73 18.20 3.00 -9.55
CA GLY A 73 18.43 3.70 -10.82
C GLY A 73 19.09 2.84 -11.92
N LYS A 74 19.33 1.55 -11.68
CA LYS A 74 19.90 0.66 -12.71
C LYS A 74 18.87 0.22 -13.72
N GLU A 75 17.64 -0.03 -13.28
CA GLU A 75 16.55 -0.46 -14.15
C GLU A 75 15.99 0.71 -14.95
N VAL A 76 15.67 0.42 -16.21
CA VAL A 76 15.12 1.38 -17.15
C VAL A 76 13.72 0.93 -17.56
N GLY A 77 12.73 1.79 -17.34
CA GLY A 77 11.34 1.54 -17.72
C GLY A 77 11.11 1.62 -19.24
N LYS A 78 9.91 1.27 -19.67
CA LYS A 78 9.52 1.20 -21.09
C LYS A 78 9.72 2.51 -21.87
N ARG A 79 9.69 3.66 -21.20
CA ARG A 79 9.87 4.99 -21.81
C ARG A 79 11.29 5.54 -21.70
N GLY A 80 12.23 4.74 -21.18
CA GLY A 80 13.62 5.14 -21.00
C GLY A 80 13.91 5.82 -19.66
N ASP A 81 12.91 6.03 -18.83
CA ASP A 81 13.08 6.60 -17.48
C ASP A 81 13.74 5.57 -16.55
N ARG A 82 14.68 6.04 -15.70
CA ARG A 82 15.32 5.19 -14.69
C ARG A 82 14.47 5.12 -13.44
N HIS A 83 14.40 3.92 -12.86
CA HIS A 83 13.73 3.70 -11.57
C HIS A 83 14.69 4.09 -10.43
N ASN A 84 14.70 5.37 -10.10
CA ASN A 84 15.55 5.93 -9.06
C ASN A 84 14.98 5.71 -7.67
N PHE A 85 15.80 5.90 -6.64
CA PHE A 85 15.40 5.86 -5.25
C PHE A 85 14.12 6.68 -5.01
N ARG A 86 13.09 6.03 -4.48
CA ARG A 86 11.78 6.63 -4.19
C ARG A 86 11.06 7.25 -5.41
N SER A 87 11.32 6.77 -6.61
CA SER A 87 10.64 7.29 -7.83
C SER A 87 9.28 6.66 -8.09
N GLY A 88 8.83 5.74 -7.24
CA GLY A 88 7.52 5.10 -7.33
C GLY A 88 7.08 4.56 -5.97
N ILE A 89 5.80 4.24 -5.87
CA ILE A 89 5.20 3.62 -4.69
C ILE A 89 4.46 2.35 -5.09
N ALA A 90 4.33 1.41 -4.15
CA ALA A 90 3.43 0.28 -4.26
C ALA A 90 2.37 0.34 -3.14
N LEU A 91 1.14 0.00 -3.49
CA LEU A 91 -0.01 -0.10 -2.59
C LEU A 91 -0.66 -1.45 -2.84
N GLU A 92 -0.39 -2.41 -1.93
CA GLU A 92 -0.66 -3.83 -2.12
C GLU A 92 -1.70 -4.30 -1.11
N THR A 93 -2.91 -4.58 -1.58
CA THR A 93 -3.99 -5.11 -0.73
C THR A 93 -3.75 -6.58 -0.45
N GLN A 94 -3.79 -6.99 0.82
CA GLN A 94 -3.31 -8.30 1.25
C GLN A 94 -3.92 -8.77 2.57
N ASN A 95 -3.72 -10.07 2.88
CA ASN A 95 -3.76 -10.56 4.25
C ASN A 95 -2.57 -10.00 5.04
N PHE A 96 -2.65 -10.04 6.38
CA PHE A 96 -1.54 -9.58 7.20
C PHE A 96 -0.30 -10.48 7.01
N PRO A 97 0.89 -9.88 6.89
CA PRO A 97 2.13 -10.65 6.92
C PRO A 97 2.21 -11.53 8.17
N ASP A 98 2.81 -12.72 8.03
CA ASP A 98 3.00 -13.70 9.11
C ASP A 98 1.71 -14.20 9.77
N ALA A 99 0.55 -14.02 9.12
CA ALA A 99 -0.76 -14.40 9.67
C ALA A 99 -0.84 -15.86 10.18
N PRO A 100 -0.18 -16.87 9.57
CA PRO A 100 -0.23 -18.24 10.08
C PRO A 100 0.36 -18.43 11.48
N ASN A 101 1.20 -17.51 11.94
CA ASN A 101 1.85 -17.57 13.26
C ASN A 101 1.14 -16.69 14.31
N HIS A 102 0.02 -16.05 13.96
CA HIS A 102 -0.71 -15.12 14.82
C HIS A 102 -2.20 -15.45 14.87
N ASP A 103 -2.63 -16.11 15.92
CA ASP A 103 -4.03 -16.54 16.09
C ASP A 103 -5.04 -15.38 16.14
N ASN A 104 -4.58 -14.16 16.46
CA ASN A 104 -5.40 -12.95 16.51
C ASN A 104 -5.52 -12.24 15.15
N PHE A 105 -4.82 -12.73 14.10
CA PHE A 105 -4.94 -12.18 12.75
C PHE A 105 -6.02 -12.92 11.97
N PRO A 106 -6.64 -12.27 10.96
CA PRO A 106 -7.48 -12.98 10.00
C PRO A 106 -6.69 -14.11 9.34
N SER A 107 -7.31 -15.30 9.23
CA SER A 107 -6.65 -16.46 8.66
C SER A 107 -6.33 -16.24 7.17
N SER A 108 -5.10 -16.56 6.77
CA SER A 108 -4.66 -16.61 5.37
C SER A 108 -4.61 -18.03 4.81
N VAL A 109 -5.09 -19.03 5.57
CA VAL A 109 -5.05 -20.44 5.18
C VAL A 109 -6.12 -20.74 4.14
N LEU A 110 -5.72 -21.32 3.01
CA LEU A 110 -6.59 -21.90 2.00
C LEU A 110 -6.47 -23.42 2.06
N ARG A 111 -7.58 -24.13 2.28
CA ARG A 111 -7.60 -25.59 2.37
C ARG A 111 -7.88 -26.22 1.01
N PRO A 112 -7.48 -27.49 0.78
CA PRO A 112 -7.83 -28.21 -0.44
C PRO A 112 -9.34 -28.18 -0.69
N GLY A 113 -9.75 -27.82 -1.90
CA GLY A 113 -11.15 -27.70 -2.31
C GLY A 113 -11.79 -26.33 -2.06
N GLU A 114 -11.11 -25.42 -1.35
CA GLU A 114 -11.55 -24.03 -1.19
C GLU A 114 -11.07 -23.17 -2.36
N THR A 115 -11.77 -22.07 -2.60
CA THR A 115 -11.39 -21.07 -3.61
C THR A 115 -11.06 -19.75 -2.92
N TYR A 116 -9.87 -19.22 -3.18
CA TYR A 116 -9.50 -17.87 -2.79
C TYR A 116 -9.96 -16.88 -3.85
N THR A 117 -10.56 -15.77 -3.40
CA THR A 117 -10.93 -14.64 -4.25
C THR A 117 -10.45 -13.34 -3.61
N GLN A 118 -10.04 -12.39 -4.42
CA GLN A 118 -9.64 -11.05 -3.99
C GLN A 118 -10.14 -10.03 -5.01
N HIS A 119 -10.68 -8.93 -4.50
CA HIS A 119 -11.10 -7.80 -5.33
C HIS A 119 -10.37 -6.53 -4.90
N THR A 120 -9.69 -5.93 -5.84
CA THR A 120 -9.05 -4.62 -5.68
C THR A 120 -9.43 -3.73 -6.86
N VAL A 121 -9.87 -2.52 -6.57
CA VAL A 121 -10.22 -1.52 -7.57
C VAL A 121 -9.31 -0.31 -7.40
N TYR A 122 -8.62 0.09 -8.45
CA TYR A 122 -7.88 1.35 -8.54
C TYR A 122 -8.70 2.33 -9.37
N ALA A 123 -9.27 3.34 -8.73
CA ALA A 123 -10.03 4.40 -9.38
C ALA A 123 -9.16 5.65 -9.49
N PHE A 124 -9.10 6.23 -10.69
CA PHE A 124 -8.33 7.43 -10.96
C PHE A 124 -9.25 8.58 -11.27
N GLU A 125 -8.99 9.71 -10.66
CA GLU A 125 -9.69 10.97 -10.86
C GLU A 125 -8.65 12.07 -11.09
N THR A 126 -9.07 13.18 -11.71
CA THR A 126 -8.27 14.41 -11.79
C THR A 126 -9.09 15.56 -11.26
N ASP A 127 -8.44 16.56 -10.68
CA ASP A 127 -9.13 17.82 -10.39
C ASP A 127 -9.63 18.42 -11.71
N GLU A 128 -10.86 18.93 -11.71
CA GLU A 128 -11.37 19.71 -12.85
C GLU A 128 -10.49 20.95 -12.99
N GLN A 129 -9.95 21.14 -14.20
CA GLN A 129 -9.18 22.34 -14.55
C GLN A 129 -10.12 23.52 -14.85
#